data_740c5cb24eddbcf239e871677d170a54
#
_entry.id   740c5cb24eddbcf239e871677d170a54
#
_cell.length_a   1.000
_cell.length_b   1.000
_cell.length_c   1.000
_cell.angle_alpha   90.00
_cell.angle_beta   90.00
_cell.angle_gamma   90.00
#
_symmetry.space_group_name_H-M   'P 1'
#
loop_
_entity.id
_entity.type
_entity.pdbx_description
1 polymer ?
#
loop_
_entity_poly.entity_id
_entity_poly.type
_entity_poly.pdbx_seq_one_letter_code
_entity_poly.pdbx_strand_id
1 'polypeptide(L)'
;MNRAKRVSFHKLRIVAHFDYRYIYILGNTRHLFRYKIGITRNIAQRKRCIESSLAGMTYEIFAARFFYAHDIEQFMHSVYRPLNARMKGSGKTEWFWMLLPVSPTILLTLILLVQWILLPTFVACLAYIFLHRAELVEILF
;
A
#
# COMPACT_ATOMS: atom_id res chain seq x y z
N MET A 1 7.25 37.40 -27.27
CA MET A 1 5.92 36.85 -26.92
C MET A 1 6.11 35.74 -25.89
N ASN A 2 6.02 36.09 -24.58
CA ASN A 2 6.29 35.19 -23.47
C ASN A 2 5.07 34.31 -23.17
N ARG A 3 5.15 33.01 -23.45
CA ARG A 3 4.16 32.03 -22.95
C ARG A 3 4.44 31.79 -21.45
N ALA A 4 3.67 32.46 -20.60
CA ALA A 4 3.62 32.13 -19.19
C ALA A 4 3.19 30.66 -19.03
N LYS A 5 4.09 29.81 -18.49
CA LYS A 5 3.76 28.46 -18.05
C LYS A 5 2.69 28.57 -16.95
N ARG A 6 1.44 28.23 -17.29
CA ARG A 6 0.40 28.00 -16.29
C ARG A 6 0.85 26.87 -15.40
N VAL A 7 1.32 27.21 -14.21
CA VAL A 7 1.48 26.23 -13.14
C VAL A 7 0.06 25.82 -12.74
N SER A 8 -0.35 24.65 -13.21
CA SER A 8 -1.59 24.01 -12.77
C SER A 8 -1.38 23.58 -11.33
N PHE A 9 -1.89 24.35 -10.39
CA PHE A 9 -2.10 23.90 -9.02
C PHE A 9 -3.12 22.76 -9.09
N HIS A 10 -2.66 21.52 -9.20
CA HIS A 10 -3.51 20.38 -8.88
C HIS A 10 -3.99 20.61 -7.44
N LYS A 11 -5.26 21.01 -7.32
CA LYS A 11 -5.99 20.96 -6.06
C LYS A 11 -5.63 19.65 -5.38
N LEU A 12 -4.94 19.74 -4.24
CA LEU A 12 -4.87 18.66 -3.27
C LEU A 12 -6.33 18.37 -2.87
N ARG A 13 -6.95 17.49 -3.63
CA ARG A 13 -8.21 16.89 -3.25
C ARG A 13 -7.85 15.83 -2.21
N ILE A 14 -7.68 16.26 -0.96
CA ILE A 14 -7.75 15.38 0.20
C ILE A 14 -9.23 14.97 0.33
N VAL A 15 -9.72 14.23 -0.64
CA VAL A 15 -10.81 13.32 -0.43
C VAL A 15 -10.11 12.04 -0.03
N ALA A 16 -9.99 11.81 1.27
CA ALA A 16 -9.62 10.52 1.80
C ALA A 16 -10.64 9.52 1.25
N HIS A 17 -10.37 8.95 0.09
CA HIS A 17 -11.19 7.90 -0.47
C HIS A 17 -10.93 6.69 0.43
N PHE A 18 -11.91 6.41 1.29
CA PHE A 18 -11.92 5.15 2.05
C PHE A 18 -11.88 4.01 1.02
N ASP A 19 -10.69 3.47 0.83
CA ASP A 19 -10.41 2.48 -0.18
C ASP A 19 -9.89 1.21 0.49
N TYR A 20 -10.77 0.19 0.53
CA TYR A 20 -10.47 -1.09 1.16
C TYR A 20 -10.21 -2.14 0.09
N ARG A 21 -8.93 -2.28 -0.31
CA ARG A 21 -8.45 -3.20 -1.35
C ARG A 21 -7.26 -4.02 -0.88
N TYR A 22 -6.95 -5.06 -1.63
CA TYR A 22 -5.71 -5.80 -1.46
C TYR A 22 -4.52 -4.97 -1.95
N ILE A 23 -3.48 -4.90 -1.13
CA ILE A 23 -2.13 -4.60 -1.57
C ILE A 23 -1.41 -5.93 -1.72
N TYR A 24 -0.70 -6.11 -2.81
CA TYR A 24 -0.01 -7.36 -3.12
C TYR A 24 1.43 -7.13 -3.53
N ILE A 25 2.25 -8.16 -3.28
CA ILE A 25 3.59 -8.33 -3.85
C ILE A 25 3.56 -9.64 -4.63
N LEU A 26 3.74 -9.55 -5.94
CA LEU A 26 3.75 -10.69 -6.84
C LEU A 26 5.12 -10.83 -7.51
N GLY A 27 5.62 -12.06 -7.63
CA GLY A 27 6.77 -12.41 -8.44
C GLY A 27 6.36 -13.19 -9.69
N ASN A 28 7.28 -13.32 -10.65
CA ASN A 28 7.10 -14.12 -11.84
C ASN A 28 8.30 -15.05 -12.05
N THR A 29 8.06 -16.33 -12.37
CA THR A 29 9.11 -17.33 -12.51
C THR A 29 10.09 -17.06 -13.64
N ARG A 30 9.67 -16.35 -14.68
CA ARG A 30 10.54 -15.99 -15.81
C ARG A 30 11.38 -14.74 -15.54
N HIS A 31 10.96 -13.91 -14.60
CA HIS A 31 11.63 -12.66 -14.26
C HIS A 31 12.07 -12.68 -12.79
N LEU A 32 13.03 -13.53 -12.48
CA LEU A 32 13.62 -13.64 -11.15
C LEU A 32 14.11 -12.27 -10.66
N PHE A 33 13.97 -12.02 -9.36
CA PHE A 33 14.32 -10.77 -8.69
C PHE A 33 13.52 -9.54 -9.13
N ARG A 34 12.43 -9.72 -9.88
CA ARG A 34 11.51 -8.63 -10.22
C ARG A 34 10.16 -8.89 -9.61
N TYR A 35 9.73 -7.96 -8.78
CA TYR A 35 8.50 -8.06 -8.01
C TYR A 35 7.59 -6.89 -8.33
N LYS A 36 6.30 -7.19 -8.43
CA LYS A 36 5.26 -6.22 -8.71
C LYS A 36 4.54 -5.87 -7.42
N ILE A 37 4.53 -4.59 -7.07
CA ILE A 37 3.73 -4.04 -5.97
C ILE A 37 2.53 -3.32 -6.59
N GLY A 38 1.34 -3.57 -6.09
CA GLY A 38 0.13 -2.92 -6.60
C GLY A 38 -1.11 -3.24 -5.77
N ILE A 39 -2.23 -2.67 -6.20
CA ILE A 39 -3.53 -2.84 -5.55
C ILE A 39 -4.51 -3.57 -6.46
N THR A 40 -5.44 -4.30 -5.85
CA THR A 40 -6.53 -4.97 -6.57
C THR A 40 -7.73 -5.27 -5.66
N ARG A 41 -8.88 -5.44 -6.25
CA ARG A 41 -10.06 -6.01 -5.56
C ARG A 41 -10.06 -7.54 -5.63
N ASN A 42 -9.40 -8.12 -6.63
CA ASN A 42 -9.37 -9.57 -6.85
C ASN A 42 -7.97 -10.03 -7.26
N ILE A 43 -7.30 -10.72 -6.35
CA ILE A 43 -5.93 -11.24 -6.55
C ILE A 43 -5.87 -12.26 -7.67
N ALA A 44 -6.82 -13.22 -7.72
CA ALA A 44 -6.82 -14.28 -8.72
C ALA A 44 -6.95 -13.72 -10.15
N GLN A 45 -7.84 -12.74 -10.34
CA GLN A 45 -7.99 -12.06 -11.63
C GLN A 45 -6.69 -11.29 -11.99
N ARG A 46 -6.07 -10.62 -11.02
CA ARG A 46 -4.83 -9.87 -11.26
C ARG A 46 -3.67 -10.77 -11.66
N LYS A 47 -3.51 -11.93 -11.01
CA LYS A 47 -2.51 -12.94 -11.39
C LYS A 47 -2.69 -13.39 -12.83
N ARG A 48 -3.90 -13.78 -13.24
CA ARG A 48 -4.20 -14.14 -14.64
C ARG A 48 -3.86 -13.05 -15.64
N CYS A 49 -4.17 -11.78 -15.33
CA CYS A 49 -3.81 -10.65 -16.19
C CYS A 49 -2.30 -10.46 -16.33
N ILE A 50 -1.52 -10.74 -15.30
CA ILE A 50 -0.06 -10.69 -15.35
C ILE A 50 0.46 -11.86 -16.20
N GLU A 51 -0.03 -13.06 -15.96
CA GLU A 51 0.35 -14.27 -16.69
C GLU A 51 0.03 -14.18 -18.19
N SER A 52 -1.10 -13.58 -18.55
CA SER A 52 -1.46 -13.34 -19.96
C SER A 52 -0.55 -12.32 -20.66
N SER A 53 0.04 -11.39 -19.90
CA SER A 53 0.90 -10.33 -20.46
C SER A 53 2.40 -10.66 -20.38
N LEU A 54 2.79 -11.53 -19.46
CA LEU A 54 4.16 -11.96 -19.23
C LEU A 54 4.20 -13.49 -19.25
N ALA A 55 5.08 -14.06 -20.03
CA ALA A 55 5.29 -15.49 -19.97
C ALA A 55 5.81 -15.92 -18.59
N GLY A 56 5.38 -17.09 -18.10
CA GLY A 56 5.76 -17.65 -16.80
C GLY A 56 4.61 -17.59 -15.78
N MET A 57 4.76 -18.36 -14.72
CA MET A 57 3.79 -18.43 -13.62
C MET A 57 3.98 -17.26 -12.67
N THR A 58 2.87 -16.73 -12.17
CA THR A 58 2.88 -15.65 -11.16
C THR A 58 2.65 -16.26 -9.78
N TYR A 59 3.58 -16.02 -8.87
CA TYR A 59 3.47 -16.43 -7.47
C TYR A 59 3.25 -15.22 -6.56
N GLU A 60 2.53 -15.48 -5.50
CA GLU A 60 2.18 -14.49 -4.48
C GLU A 60 3.17 -14.59 -3.32
N ILE A 61 3.73 -13.45 -2.94
CA ILE A 61 4.63 -13.34 -1.79
C ILE A 61 3.88 -12.76 -0.62
N PHE A 62 3.05 -11.76 -0.90
CA PHE A 62 2.24 -11.08 0.09
C PHE A 62 0.94 -10.59 -0.54
N ALA A 63 -0.18 -10.76 0.16
CA ALA A 63 -1.43 -10.11 -0.18
C ALA A 63 -2.28 -9.93 1.08
N ALA A 64 -2.64 -8.69 1.40
CA ALA A 64 -3.52 -8.36 2.51
C ALA A 64 -4.41 -7.16 2.17
N ARG A 65 -5.54 -7.03 2.86
CA ARG A 65 -6.45 -5.90 2.72
C ARG A 65 -6.03 -4.75 3.63
N PHE A 66 -6.03 -3.56 3.07
CA PHE A 66 -5.67 -2.33 3.77
C PHE A 66 -6.75 -1.27 3.60
N PHE A 67 -6.95 -0.48 4.64
CA PHE A 67 -7.60 0.81 4.53
C PHE A 67 -6.63 1.78 3.87
N TYR A 68 -7.15 2.67 3.01
CA TYR A 68 -6.31 3.61 2.24
C TYR A 68 -5.26 2.92 1.37
N ALA A 69 -5.65 1.79 0.75
CA ALA A 69 -4.74 0.96 -0.05
C ALA A 69 -4.03 1.74 -1.16
N HIS A 70 -4.69 2.71 -1.78
CA HIS A 70 -4.10 3.56 -2.80
C HIS A 70 -2.95 4.42 -2.26
N ASP A 71 -3.15 5.05 -1.11
CA ASP A 71 -2.13 5.94 -0.52
C ASP A 71 -0.91 5.13 -0.05
N ILE A 72 -1.14 3.94 0.51
CA ILE A 72 -0.07 3.03 0.90
C ILE A 72 0.69 2.53 -0.34
N GLU A 73 0.01 2.19 -1.43
CA GLU A 73 0.66 1.82 -2.69
C GLU A 73 1.56 2.94 -3.20
N GLN A 74 1.06 4.18 -3.24
CA GLN A 74 1.85 5.34 -3.67
C GLN A 74 3.06 5.58 -2.78
N PHE A 75 2.89 5.43 -1.47
CA PHE A 75 4.00 5.47 -0.51
C PHE A 75 5.05 4.39 -0.81
N MET A 76 4.63 3.13 -1.00
CA MET A 76 5.51 2.03 -1.38
C MET A 76 6.26 2.31 -2.68
N HIS A 77 5.57 2.80 -3.71
CA HIS A 77 6.18 3.18 -4.97
C HIS A 77 7.19 4.32 -4.82
N SER A 78 6.94 5.27 -3.92
CA SER A 78 7.88 6.34 -3.60
C SER A 78 9.15 5.81 -2.93
N VAL A 79 9.01 4.97 -1.89
CA VAL A 79 10.12 4.36 -1.14
C VAL A 79 10.99 3.49 -2.05
N TYR A 80 10.36 2.67 -2.90
CA TYR A 80 11.07 1.72 -3.77
C TYR A 80 11.38 2.27 -5.17
N ARG A 81 11.11 3.55 -5.44
CA ARG A 81 11.39 4.22 -6.71
C ARG A 81 12.81 4.00 -7.24
N PRO A 82 13.89 4.02 -6.42
CA PRO A 82 15.24 3.76 -6.89
C PRO A 82 15.44 2.36 -7.48
N LEU A 83 14.61 1.38 -7.06
CA LEU A 83 14.66 -0.01 -7.51
C LEU A 83 13.69 -0.31 -8.66
N ASN A 84 13.08 0.72 -9.26
CA ASN A 84 12.10 0.54 -10.32
C ASN A 84 12.68 -0.18 -11.53
N ALA A 85 12.08 -1.31 -11.89
CA ALA A 85 12.46 -2.12 -13.05
C ALA A 85 11.44 -1.89 -14.17
N ARG A 86 11.85 -1.18 -15.22
CA ARG A 86 10.99 -0.99 -16.40
C ARG A 86 10.75 -2.34 -17.10
N MET A 87 9.49 -2.75 -17.18
CA MET A 87 9.07 -3.97 -17.86
C MET A 87 8.20 -3.64 -19.08
N LYS A 88 8.21 -4.51 -20.08
CA LYS A 88 7.23 -4.43 -21.19
C LYS A 88 5.88 -4.97 -20.69
N GLY A 89 4.76 -4.36 -21.11
CA GLY A 89 3.41 -4.82 -20.76
C GLY A 89 2.60 -3.89 -19.86
N SER A 90 1.50 -4.38 -19.33
CA SER A 90 0.61 -3.64 -18.42
C SER A 90 1.29 -3.39 -17.08
N GLY A 91 1.22 -2.15 -16.58
CA GLY A 91 1.84 -1.76 -15.30
C GLY A 91 3.37 -1.75 -15.36
N LYS A 92 3.94 -1.17 -16.41
CA LYS A 92 5.40 -1.12 -16.68
C LYS A 92 6.23 -0.50 -15.55
N THR A 93 5.65 0.42 -14.79
CA THR A 93 6.31 1.20 -13.74
C THR A 93 6.14 0.63 -12.34
N GLU A 94 5.37 -0.44 -12.18
CA GLU A 94 5.02 -1.05 -10.89
C GLU A 94 5.91 -2.26 -10.55
N TRP A 95 6.96 -2.51 -11.34
CA TRP A 95 7.93 -3.58 -11.10
C TRP A 95 9.19 -3.02 -10.45
N PHE A 96 9.70 -3.77 -9.48
CA PHE A 96 10.89 -3.41 -8.71
C PHE A 96 11.90 -4.54 -8.74
N TRP A 97 13.17 -4.17 -8.89
CA TRP A 97 14.26 -5.13 -8.82
C TRP A 97 14.72 -5.27 -7.37
N MET A 98 14.62 -6.46 -6.82
CA MET A 98 15.04 -6.79 -5.46
C MET A 98 15.59 -8.21 -5.43
N LEU A 99 16.65 -8.45 -4.68
CA LEU A 99 17.15 -9.81 -4.48
C LEU A 99 16.13 -10.65 -3.72
N LEU A 100 15.59 -10.09 -2.65
CA LEU A 100 14.50 -10.68 -1.85
C LEU A 100 13.48 -9.58 -1.51
N PRO A 101 12.16 -9.85 -1.61
CA PRO A 101 11.12 -8.87 -1.32
C PRO A 101 10.81 -8.78 0.20
N VAL A 102 11.83 -8.99 1.05
CA VAL A 102 11.68 -9.00 2.52
C VAL A 102 11.32 -7.60 3.04
N SER A 103 12.04 -6.58 2.55
CA SER A 103 11.83 -5.20 2.99
C SER A 103 10.40 -4.69 2.73
N PRO A 104 9.82 -4.79 1.52
CA PRO A 104 8.44 -4.38 1.30
C PRO A 104 7.43 -5.24 2.06
N THR A 105 7.70 -6.53 2.25
CA THR A 105 6.83 -7.41 3.02
C THR A 105 6.81 -7.00 4.50
N ILE A 106 7.96 -6.74 5.11
CA ILE A 106 8.05 -6.26 6.50
C ILE A 106 7.32 -4.93 6.65
N LEU A 107 7.56 -3.98 5.75
CA LEU A 107 6.93 -2.66 5.81
C LEU A 107 5.41 -2.76 5.72
N LEU A 108 4.87 -3.55 4.79
CA LEU A 108 3.43 -3.78 4.68
C LEU A 108 2.86 -4.49 5.91
N THR A 109 3.58 -5.45 6.48
CA THR A 109 3.16 -6.13 7.71
C THR A 109 3.09 -5.17 8.89
N LEU A 110 4.06 -4.28 9.05
CA LEU A 110 4.05 -3.25 10.09
C LEU A 110 2.87 -2.28 9.92
N ILE A 111 2.60 -1.81 8.71
CA ILE A 111 1.45 -0.96 8.43
C ILE A 111 0.15 -1.69 8.77
N LEU A 112 0.04 -2.97 8.44
CA LEU A 112 -1.12 -3.80 8.76
C LEU A 112 -1.33 -3.93 10.28
N LEU A 113 -0.26 -4.17 11.04
CA LEU A 113 -0.32 -4.22 12.50
C LEU A 113 -0.80 -2.89 13.11
N VAL A 114 -0.31 -1.77 12.60
CA VAL A 114 -0.77 -0.44 13.03
C VAL A 114 -2.27 -0.28 12.76
N GLN A 115 -2.74 -0.63 11.59
CA GLN A 115 -4.14 -0.46 11.22
C GLN A 115 -5.09 -1.35 12.03
N TRP A 116 -4.72 -2.60 12.30
CA TRP A 116 -5.64 -3.58 12.87
C TRP A 116 -5.49 -3.78 14.38
N ILE A 117 -4.37 -3.42 14.96
CA ILE A 117 -4.10 -3.61 16.39
C ILE A 117 -3.99 -2.26 17.11
N LEU A 118 -3.02 -1.43 16.72
CA LEU A 118 -2.72 -0.22 17.48
C LEU A 118 -3.82 0.83 17.36
N LEU A 119 -4.38 1.05 16.18
CA LEU A 119 -5.40 2.07 15.99
C LEU A 119 -6.70 1.75 16.74
N PRO A 120 -7.29 0.53 16.65
CA PRO A 120 -8.47 0.18 17.42
C PRO A 120 -8.24 0.21 18.93
N THR A 121 -7.08 -0.26 19.43
CA THR A 121 -6.79 -0.21 20.87
C THR A 121 -6.66 1.22 21.37
N PHE A 122 -6.01 2.10 20.63
CA PHE A 122 -5.92 3.52 20.96
C PHE A 122 -7.29 4.19 21.03
N VAL A 123 -8.17 3.94 20.04
CA VAL A 123 -9.55 4.46 20.04
C VAL A 123 -10.34 3.92 21.24
N ALA A 124 -10.20 2.64 21.56
CA ALA A 124 -10.86 2.03 22.72
C ALA A 124 -10.38 2.65 24.04
N CYS A 125 -9.07 2.89 24.20
CA CYS A 125 -8.51 3.56 25.37
C CYS A 125 -9.05 5.00 25.51
N LEU A 126 -9.09 5.76 24.42
CA LEU A 126 -9.65 7.12 24.46
C LEU A 126 -11.14 7.13 24.82
N ALA A 127 -11.92 6.20 24.27
CA ALA A 127 -13.34 6.04 24.61
C ALA A 127 -13.51 5.68 26.09
N TYR A 128 -12.70 4.77 26.61
CA TYR A 128 -12.70 4.41 28.03
C TYR A 128 -12.42 5.61 28.94
N ILE A 129 -11.36 6.37 28.67
CA ILE A 129 -11.00 7.58 29.43
C ILE A 129 -12.14 8.59 29.38
N PHE A 130 -12.75 8.80 28.21
CA PHE A 130 -13.84 9.76 28.05
C PHE A 130 -15.09 9.35 28.84
N LEU A 131 -15.44 8.07 28.85
CA LEU A 131 -16.62 7.55 29.57
C LEU A 131 -16.42 7.57 31.09
N HIS A 132 -15.20 7.33 31.57
CA HIS A 132 -14.88 7.26 33.02
C HIS A 132 -14.18 8.51 33.53
N ARG A 133 -14.23 9.62 32.79
CA ARG A 133 -13.53 10.85 33.17
C ARG A 133 -13.90 11.39 34.57
N ALA A 134 -15.17 11.21 35.00
CA ALA A 134 -15.62 11.68 36.31
C ALA A 134 -14.95 10.90 37.44
N GLU A 135 -14.90 9.55 37.33
CA GLU A 135 -14.25 8.68 38.28
C GLU A 135 -12.74 8.89 38.36
N LEU A 136 -12.09 9.14 37.21
CA LEU A 136 -10.68 9.40 37.12
C LEU A 136 -10.28 10.74 37.78
N VAL A 137 -11.15 11.76 37.71
CA VAL A 137 -10.92 13.05 38.39
C VAL A 137 -11.01 12.85 39.92
N GLU A 138 -11.95 12.07 40.45
CA GLU A 138 -12.07 11.77 41.86
C GLU A 138 -10.85 10.98 42.46
N ILE A 139 -10.17 10.21 41.60
CA ILE A 139 -8.97 9.45 42.04
C ILE A 139 -7.73 10.34 42.03
N LEU A 140 -7.68 11.37 41.18
CA LEU A 140 -6.50 12.23 41.02
C LEU A 140 -6.50 13.48 41.93
N PHE A 141 -7.64 13.83 42.53
CA PHE A 141 -7.82 14.99 43.39
C PHE A 141 -8.51 14.60 44.71
#